data_17be39f0ca8571f652b776d3707eb1f3
#
_entry.id   17be39f0ca8571f652b776d3707eb1f3
#
_cell.length_a   1.000
_cell.length_b   1.000
_cell.length_c   1.000
_cell.angle_alpha   90.00
_cell.angle_beta   90.00
_cell.angle_gamma   90.00
#
_symmetry.space_group_name_H-M   'P 1'
#
loop_
_entity.id
_entity.type
_entity.pdbx_description
1 polymer ?
#
loop_
_entity_poly.entity_id
_entity_poly.type
_entity_poly.pdbx_seq_one_letter_code
_entity_poly.pdbx_strand_id
1 'polypeptide(L)'
;DVLILSSYYLALYAGQGLIWDMTDAWNQSATKNSGRLIDQAEIIQSGNMVAGPDGEKALYGFSPARGNGCCTYIKSSALTAAGYNPEEVASKTLTYDEYYKMLKDMKAASANQNFVISCSGFIAGGNKGTPEAPYTNYLPEFYQNANFTFYYDEAAKEYKDGFAQQDMKDALARLKTAVDYGILDKASQNQTTSD
;
A
#
# COMPACT_ATOMS: atom_id res chain seq x y z
N ASP A 1 21.52 -10.10 21.69
CA ASP A 1 21.62 -10.11 20.23
C ASP A 1 20.47 -9.31 19.62
N VAL A 2 20.62 -8.85 18.38
CA VAL A 2 19.60 -8.11 17.63
C VAL A 2 19.25 -8.89 16.37
N LEU A 3 17.96 -9.03 16.11
CA LEU A 3 17.44 -9.71 14.93
C LEU A 3 16.72 -8.71 14.04
N ILE A 4 16.89 -8.85 12.73
CA ILE A 4 16.07 -8.12 11.72
C ILE A 4 15.08 -9.13 11.15
N LEU A 5 13.80 -8.87 11.39
CA LEU A 5 12.71 -9.81 11.11
C LEU A 5 11.60 -9.15 10.29
N SER A 6 10.86 -9.95 9.54
CA SER A 6 9.56 -9.54 9.03
C SER A 6 8.49 -9.62 10.13
N SER A 7 7.37 -8.95 9.94
CA SER A 7 6.23 -8.96 10.88
C SER A 7 5.72 -10.39 11.17
N TYR A 8 5.79 -11.30 10.21
CA TYR A 8 5.42 -12.70 10.39
C TYR A 8 6.30 -13.39 11.43
N TYR A 9 7.62 -13.29 11.30
CA TYR A 9 8.55 -13.89 12.26
C TYR A 9 8.52 -13.18 13.61
N LEU A 10 8.25 -11.88 13.62
CA LEU A 10 8.06 -11.15 14.88
C LEU A 10 6.93 -11.77 15.71
N ALA A 11 5.75 -11.94 15.10
CA ALA A 11 4.60 -12.54 15.78
C ALA A 11 4.86 -13.99 16.20
N LEU A 12 5.49 -14.77 15.32
CA LEU A 12 5.83 -16.17 15.61
C LEU A 12 6.77 -16.29 16.82
N TYR A 13 7.84 -15.53 16.84
CA TYR A 13 8.85 -15.62 17.91
C TYR A 13 8.38 -14.99 19.22
N ALA A 14 7.58 -13.94 19.16
CA ALA A 14 6.93 -13.38 20.34
C ALA A 14 6.01 -14.41 21.00
N GLY A 15 5.12 -15.03 20.23
CA GLY A 15 4.20 -16.05 20.75
C GLY A 15 4.89 -17.28 21.32
N GLN A 16 6.11 -17.60 20.85
CA GLN A 16 6.93 -18.68 21.38
C GLN A 16 7.82 -18.25 22.56
N GLY A 17 7.82 -16.98 22.95
CA GLY A 17 8.68 -16.47 24.02
C GLY A 17 10.18 -16.46 23.68
N LEU A 18 10.53 -16.44 22.40
CA LEU A 18 11.93 -16.47 21.93
C LEU A 18 12.56 -15.08 21.86
N ILE A 19 11.75 -14.04 21.93
CA ILE A 19 12.21 -12.63 21.90
C ILE A 19 11.64 -11.89 23.11
N TRP A 20 12.34 -10.84 23.48
CA TRP A 20 12.08 -10.08 24.69
C TRP A 20 10.92 -9.08 24.52
N ASP A 21 10.03 -9.00 25.51
CA ASP A 21 9.08 -7.90 25.64
C ASP A 21 9.82 -6.61 26.00
N MET A 22 9.80 -5.67 25.08
CA MET A 22 10.50 -4.40 25.19
C MET A 22 9.62 -3.25 25.72
N THR A 23 8.38 -3.53 26.12
CA THR A 23 7.39 -2.50 26.49
C THR A 23 7.92 -1.54 27.54
N ASP A 24 8.46 -2.07 28.65
CA ASP A 24 8.98 -1.24 29.73
C ASP A 24 10.25 -0.49 29.33
N ALA A 25 11.16 -1.16 28.64
CA ALA A 25 12.39 -0.54 28.16
C ALA A 25 12.09 0.59 27.17
N TRP A 26 11.11 0.41 26.29
CA TRP A 26 10.66 1.45 25.39
C TRP A 26 10.05 2.64 26.13
N ASN A 27 9.17 2.37 27.09
CA ASN A 27 8.50 3.42 27.86
C ASN A 27 9.48 4.26 28.67
N GLN A 28 10.58 3.68 29.15
CA GLN A 28 11.65 4.35 29.89
C GLN A 28 12.73 4.95 28.99
N SER A 29 12.68 4.66 27.70
CA SER A 29 13.72 5.09 26.75
C SER A 29 13.79 6.59 26.59
N ALA A 30 14.98 7.15 26.68
CA ALA A 30 15.25 8.53 26.33
C ALA A 30 14.94 8.83 24.84
N THR A 31 15.04 7.81 23.98
CA THR A 31 14.75 7.93 22.55
C THR A 31 13.26 8.19 22.29
N LYS A 32 12.37 7.54 23.05
CA LYS A 32 10.92 7.75 22.96
C LYS A 32 10.56 9.25 23.20
N ASN A 33 11.25 9.86 24.14
CA ASN A 33 10.96 11.22 24.61
C ASN A 33 11.90 12.28 24.00
N SER A 34 12.78 11.91 23.08
CA SER A 34 13.82 12.78 22.54
C SER A 34 13.35 13.76 21.46
N GLY A 35 12.12 13.63 20.98
CA GLY A 35 11.62 14.35 19.81
C GLY A 35 12.33 13.99 18.47
N ARG A 36 13.22 12.99 18.49
CA ARG A 36 13.94 12.53 17.30
C ARG A 36 13.12 11.56 16.45
N LEU A 37 12.07 11.01 17.04
CA LEU A 37 11.12 10.18 16.31
C LEU A 37 10.12 11.09 15.62
N ILE A 38 9.81 10.76 14.40
CA ILE A 38 8.78 11.45 13.63
C ILE A 38 7.41 11.31 14.33
N ASP A 39 6.51 12.23 14.06
CA ASP A 39 5.17 12.36 14.68
C ASP A 39 4.29 11.08 14.62
N GLN A 40 4.73 10.06 13.89
CA GLN A 40 4.02 8.80 13.74
C GLN A 40 4.73 7.62 14.42
N ALA A 41 5.63 7.90 15.37
CA ALA A 41 6.35 6.84 16.09
C ALA A 41 5.40 5.85 16.78
N GLU A 42 4.30 6.30 17.31
CA GLU A 42 3.29 5.43 17.94
C GLU A 42 2.63 4.48 16.93
N ILE A 43 2.31 4.96 15.73
CA ILE A 43 1.75 4.14 14.65
C ILE A 43 2.77 3.09 14.20
N ILE A 44 4.03 3.49 14.05
CA ILE A 44 5.11 2.58 13.67
C ILE A 44 5.29 1.50 14.74
N GLN A 45 5.27 1.87 16.01
CA GLN A 45 5.44 0.91 17.09
C GLN A 45 4.19 0.05 17.32
N SER A 46 2.98 0.55 17.05
CA SER A 46 1.77 -0.26 17.14
C SER A 46 1.81 -1.49 16.24
N GLY A 47 2.44 -1.39 15.07
CA GLY A 47 2.68 -2.54 14.17
C GLY A 47 3.65 -3.59 14.73
N ASN A 48 4.41 -3.26 15.78
CA ASN A 48 5.33 -4.19 16.47
C ASN A 48 4.74 -4.71 17.79
N MET A 49 3.51 -4.35 18.12
CA MET A 49 2.76 -4.89 19.24
C MET A 49 2.03 -6.15 18.81
N VAL A 50 2.55 -7.29 19.23
CA VAL A 50 2.01 -8.61 18.89
C VAL A 50 1.75 -9.41 20.16
N ALA A 51 0.99 -10.51 20.05
CA ALA A 51 0.69 -11.36 21.19
C ALA A 51 1.94 -12.12 21.66
N GLY A 52 2.19 -12.08 22.95
CA GLY A 52 3.21 -12.87 23.63
C GLY A 52 2.76 -14.31 23.94
N PRO A 53 3.53 -15.06 24.73
CA PRO A 53 3.20 -16.44 25.10
C PRO A 53 1.90 -16.59 25.88
N ASP A 54 1.51 -15.54 26.59
CA ASP A 54 0.27 -15.45 27.39
C ASP A 54 -0.94 -14.98 26.55
N GLY A 55 -0.73 -14.61 25.27
CA GLY A 55 -1.73 -14.07 24.39
C GLY A 55 -1.94 -12.56 24.51
N GLU A 56 -1.30 -11.91 25.48
CA GLU A 56 -1.39 -10.46 25.67
C GLU A 56 -0.47 -9.71 24.69
N LYS A 57 -0.95 -8.56 24.20
CA LYS A 57 -0.17 -7.73 23.27
C LYS A 57 0.87 -6.92 24.02
N ALA A 58 2.11 -7.04 23.59
CA ALA A 58 3.24 -6.27 24.08
C ALA A 58 4.17 -5.87 22.93
N LEU A 59 5.11 -4.97 23.21
CA LEU A 59 6.06 -4.47 22.22
C LEU A 59 7.25 -5.44 22.10
N TYR A 60 7.33 -6.18 21.01
CA TYR A 60 8.39 -7.16 20.75
C TYR A 60 9.39 -6.72 19.69
N GLY A 61 9.18 -5.62 19.04
CA GLY A 61 10.06 -5.13 17.99
C GLY A 61 10.13 -3.62 17.94
N PHE A 62 11.10 -3.14 17.19
CA PHE A 62 11.27 -1.71 16.92
C PHE A 62 11.55 -1.49 15.44
N SER A 63 10.74 -0.67 14.80
CA SER A 63 10.97 -0.26 13.42
C SER A 63 11.78 1.03 13.40
N PRO A 64 13.05 0.98 12.96
CA PRO A 64 13.92 2.16 12.98
C PRO A 64 13.54 3.19 11.91
N ALA A 65 12.75 2.79 10.94
CA ALA A 65 12.32 3.63 9.85
C ALA A 65 10.83 3.44 9.56
N ARG A 66 10.23 4.47 9.04
CA ARG A 66 8.88 4.42 8.49
C ARG A 66 8.88 3.47 7.28
N GLY A 67 7.84 2.66 7.18
CA GLY A 67 7.65 1.80 6.01
C GLY A 67 7.61 2.59 4.70
N ASN A 68 7.85 1.91 3.61
CA ASN A 68 7.86 2.48 2.28
C ASN A 68 6.54 3.18 1.97
N GLY A 69 6.62 4.46 1.63
CA GLY A 69 5.51 5.15 0.98
C GLY A 69 5.54 4.86 -0.52
N CYS A 70 4.37 4.76 -1.11
CA CYS A 70 4.24 4.76 -2.56
C CYS A 70 3.79 6.15 -3.01
N CYS A 71 4.40 6.63 -4.09
CA CYS A 71 4.04 7.90 -4.71
C CYS A 71 3.56 7.65 -6.13
N THR A 72 2.51 8.36 -6.52
CA THR A 72 2.12 8.44 -7.91
C THR A 72 2.84 9.61 -8.56
N TYR A 73 3.65 9.33 -9.58
CA TYR A 73 4.31 10.36 -10.38
C TYR A 73 3.45 10.69 -11.59
N ILE A 74 3.10 11.95 -11.74
CA ILE A 74 2.33 12.44 -12.89
C ILE A 74 3.15 13.47 -13.64
N LYS A 75 3.25 13.33 -14.96
CA LYS A 75 3.97 14.26 -15.81
C LYS A 75 3.23 15.60 -15.87
N SER A 76 3.84 16.67 -15.38
CA SER A 76 3.24 18.01 -15.29
C SER A 76 2.74 18.52 -16.66
N SER A 77 3.52 18.29 -17.72
CA SER A 77 3.10 18.71 -19.07
C SER A 77 1.85 17.97 -19.57
N ALA A 78 1.61 16.73 -19.14
CA ALA A 78 0.43 15.99 -19.51
C ALA A 78 -0.82 16.49 -18.74
N LEU A 79 -0.65 16.86 -17.46
CA LEU A 79 -1.70 17.52 -16.66
C LEU A 79 -2.09 18.86 -17.29
N THR A 80 -1.11 19.69 -17.61
CA THR A 80 -1.35 21.00 -18.25
C THR A 80 -2.06 20.86 -19.60
N ALA A 81 -1.64 19.91 -20.42
CA ALA A 81 -2.30 19.63 -21.70
C ALA A 81 -3.77 19.20 -21.53
N ALA A 82 -4.10 18.54 -20.42
CA ALA A 82 -5.44 18.14 -20.07
C ALA A 82 -6.26 19.24 -19.34
N GLY A 83 -5.68 20.42 -19.17
CA GLY A 83 -6.35 21.57 -18.54
C GLY A 83 -6.25 21.60 -17.00
N TYR A 84 -5.37 20.81 -16.41
CA TYR A 84 -5.16 20.77 -14.95
C TYR A 84 -3.94 21.60 -14.55
N ASN A 85 -4.01 22.21 -13.36
CA ASN A 85 -2.87 22.83 -12.72
C ASN A 85 -2.09 21.76 -11.90
N PRO A 86 -0.82 21.47 -12.23
CA PRO A 86 -0.04 20.44 -11.52
C PRO A 86 0.11 20.70 -10.03
N GLU A 87 0.30 21.95 -9.61
CA GLU A 87 0.47 22.30 -8.18
C GLU A 87 -0.85 22.08 -7.42
N GLU A 88 -1.96 22.43 -8.02
CA GLU A 88 -3.27 22.20 -7.42
C GLU A 88 -3.56 20.72 -7.28
N VAL A 89 -3.26 19.91 -8.30
CA VAL A 89 -3.42 18.45 -8.24
C VAL A 89 -2.52 17.85 -7.16
N ALA A 90 -1.28 18.30 -7.04
CA ALA A 90 -0.34 17.80 -6.04
C ALA A 90 -0.76 18.14 -4.59
N SER A 91 -1.52 19.20 -4.39
CA SER A 91 -1.96 19.65 -3.07
C SER A 91 -3.28 19.05 -2.61
N LYS A 92 -4.01 18.37 -3.48
CA LYS A 92 -5.35 17.83 -3.19
C LYS A 92 -5.33 16.33 -2.90
N THR A 93 -6.25 15.90 -2.06
CA THR A 93 -6.68 14.50 -2.01
C THR A 93 -7.81 14.34 -3.02
N LEU A 94 -7.60 13.52 -4.04
CA LEU A 94 -8.59 13.24 -5.06
C LEU A 94 -9.46 12.05 -4.64
N THR A 95 -10.75 12.14 -4.89
CA THR A 95 -11.63 10.97 -4.88
C THR A 95 -11.30 10.07 -6.09
N TYR A 96 -11.76 8.82 -6.06
CA TYR A 96 -11.57 7.91 -7.20
C TYR A 96 -12.16 8.50 -8.49
N ASP A 97 -13.34 9.08 -8.43
CA ASP A 97 -14.02 9.62 -9.60
C ASP A 97 -13.31 10.86 -10.18
N GLU A 98 -12.78 11.73 -9.33
CA GLU A 98 -11.96 12.87 -9.76
C GLU A 98 -10.64 12.41 -10.39
N TYR A 99 -9.97 11.45 -9.77
CA TYR A 99 -8.76 10.85 -10.32
C TYR A 99 -9.01 10.19 -11.66
N TYR A 100 -10.06 9.38 -11.77
CA TYR A 100 -10.40 8.69 -13.00
C TYR A 100 -10.82 9.67 -14.11
N LYS A 101 -11.57 10.73 -13.77
CA LYS A 101 -11.89 11.81 -14.71
C LYS A 101 -10.62 12.49 -15.23
N MET A 102 -9.71 12.83 -14.35
CA MET A 102 -8.41 13.43 -14.72
C MET A 102 -7.66 12.53 -15.72
N LEU A 103 -7.60 11.23 -15.47
CA LEU A 103 -6.95 10.28 -16.36
C LEU A 103 -7.63 10.19 -17.74
N LYS A 104 -8.95 10.25 -17.80
CA LYS A 104 -9.68 10.32 -19.06
C LYS A 104 -9.37 11.60 -19.85
N ASP A 105 -9.34 12.75 -19.16
CA ASP A 105 -9.01 14.03 -19.78
C ASP A 105 -7.57 14.04 -20.31
N MET A 106 -6.63 13.47 -19.55
CA MET A 106 -5.24 13.26 -19.99
C MET A 106 -5.18 12.34 -21.22
N LYS A 107 -5.95 11.26 -21.23
CA LYS A 107 -6.05 10.38 -22.40
C LYS A 107 -6.58 11.11 -23.62
N ALA A 108 -7.62 11.92 -23.47
CA ALA A 108 -8.21 12.70 -24.55
C ALA A 108 -7.27 13.77 -25.10
N ALA A 109 -6.49 14.41 -24.23
CA ALA A 109 -5.51 15.44 -24.60
C ALA A 109 -4.26 14.88 -25.29
N SER A 110 -4.00 13.58 -25.15
CA SER A 110 -2.78 12.96 -25.67
C SER A 110 -3.04 12.25 -27.00
N ALA A 111 -2.90 12.99 -28.09
CA ALA A 111 -3.21 12.52 -29.45
C ALA A 111 -2.42 11.27 -29.91
N ASN A 112 -1.29 10.96 -29.27
CA ASN A 112 -0.35 9.91 -29.72
C ASN A 112 0.01 8.88 -28.65
N GLN A 113 -0.64 8.88 -27.48
CA GLN A 113 -0.36 7.92 -26.43
C GLN A 113 -1.41 6.81 -26.40
N ASN A 114 -0.96 5.57 -26.39
CA ASN A 114 -1.84 4.43 -26.31
C ASN A 114 -2.44 4.23 -24.91
N PHE A 115 -1.80 4.79 -23.88
CA PHE A 115 -2.20 4.71 -22.48
C PHE A 115 -1.76 5.94 -21.69
N VAL A 116 -2.29 6.12 -20.49
CA VAL A 116 -1.96 7.21 -19.55
C VAL A 116 -1.13 6.67 -18.38
N ILE A 117 -1.43 5.46 -17.94
CA ILE A 117 -0.72 4.77 -16.87
C ILE A 117 -0.07 3.51 -17.41
N SER A 118 1.20 3.32 -17.08
CA SER A 118 1.90 2.05 -17.19
C SER A 118 2.48 1.69 -15.83
N CYS A 119 2.42 0.43 -15.49
CA CYS A 119 3.03 -0.10 -14.27
C CYS A 119 3.60 -1.50 -14.55
N SER A 120 4.68 -1.84 -13.88
CA SER A 120 5.24 -3.19 -13.95
C SER A 120 4.55 -4.14 -12.97
N GLY A 121 4.46 -5.41 -13.31
CA GLY A 121 4.03 -6.45 -12.40
C GLY A 121 2.58 -6.35 -11.92
N PHE A 122 1.69 -6.16 -12.82
CA PHE A 122 0.28 -5.89 -12.60
C PHE A 122 -0.46 -6.82 -11.62
N ILE A 123 -0.15 -8.11 -11.62
CA ILE A 123 -0.79 -9.11 -10.75
C ILE A 123 0.21 -9.77 -9.81
N ALA A 124 1.46 -9.85 -10.17
CA ALA A 124 2.44 -10.73 -9.50
C ALA A 124 3.57 -9.99 -8.76
N GLY A 125 3.44 -8.68 -8.54
CA GLY A 125 4.57 -7.89 -8.07
C GLY A 125 5.70 -7.83 -9.11
N GLY A 126 6.61 -6.91 -8.97
CA GLY A 126 7.63 -6.63 -9.99
C GLY A 126 8.67 -7.71 -10.25
N ASN A 127 8.69 -8.80 -9.52
CA ASN A 127 9.59 -9.93 -9.75
C ASN A 127 8.81 -11.18 -10.10
N LYS A 128 9.25 -11.88 -11.12
CA LYS A 128 8.65 -13.17 -11.54
C LYS A 128 8.52 -14.10 -10.34
N GLY A 129 7.29 -14.39 -9.96
CA GLY A 129 6.96 -15.41 -8.99
C GLY A 129 7.02 -15.00 -7.51
N THR A 130 7.20 -13.73 -7.18
CA THR A 130 7.04 -13.29 -5.80
C THR A 130 5.63 -12.72 -5.58
N PRO A 131 4.85 -13.29 -4.66
CA PRO A 131 3.54 -12.77 -4.29
C PRO A 131 3.64 -11.50 -3.43
N GLU A 132 4.85 -11.00 -3.19
CA GLU A 132 5.12 -9.86 -2.33
C GLU A 132 4.63 -8.57 -2.99
N ALA A 133 3.54 -8.04 -2.47
CA ALA A 133 2.95 -6.77 -2.83
C ALA A 133 2.71 -6.59 -4.34
N PRO A 134 1.71 -7.24 -4.92
CA PRO A 134 1.32 -6.96 -6.31
C PRO A 134 1.03 -5.47 -6.47
N TYR A 135 1.55 -4.86 -7.52
CA TYR A 135 1.36 -3.42 -7.80
C TYR A 135 -0.11 -3.04 -7.92
N THR A 136 -0.98 -3.98 -8.20
CA THR A 136 -2.44 -3.81 -8.12
C THR A 136 -2.90 -3.27 -6.77
N ASN A 137 -2.20 -3.59 -5.66
CA ASN A 137 -2.54 -3.04 -4.34
C ASN A 137 -2.34 -1.52 -4.25
N TYR A 138 -1.59 -0.93 -5.17
CA TYR A 138 -1.33 0.51 -5.22
C TYR A 138 -2.21 1.26 -6.20
N LEU A 139 -3.02 0.54 -6.98
CA LEU A 139 -3.99 1.16 -7.87
C LEU A 139 -5.22 1.58 -7.08
N PRO A 140 -5.78 2.77 -7.36
CA PRO A 140 -6.95 3.27 -6.64
C PRO A 140 -8.16 2.33 -6.67
N GLU A 141 -8.24 1.49 -7.70
CA GLU A 141 -9.29 0.50 -7.88
C GLU A 141 -9.33 -0.54 -6.75
N PHE A 142 -8.19 -0.81 -6.11
CA PHE A 142 -8.04 -1.85 -5.08
C PHE A 142 -7.90 -1.28 -3.66
N TYR A 143 -8.23 -0.01 -3.46
CA TYR A 143 -8.22 0.59 -2.14
C TYR A 143 -9.36 0.05 -1.27
N GLN A 144 -9.19 0.18 0.03
CA GLN A 144 -10.11 -0.27 1.06
C GLN A 144 -10.16 -1.81 1.15
N ASN A 145 -11.31 -2.41 0.95
CA ASN A 145 -11.56 -3.83 1.20
C ASN A 145 -11.25 -4.74 0.01
N ALA A 146 -10.84 -4.18 -1.12
CA ALA A 146 -10.45 -4.96 -2.29
C ALA A 146 -9.02 -5.51 -2.11
N ASN A 147 -8.86 -6.48 -1.24
CA ASN A 147 -7.58 -7.11 -0.92
C ASN A 147 -7.41 -8.45 -1.63
N PHE A 148 -6.16 -8.78 -1.98
CA PHE A 148 -5.79 -10.10 -2.51
C PHE A 148 -5.50 -11.13 -1.41
N THR A 149 -5.64 -10.73 -0.15
CA THR A 149 -5.36 -11.55 1.03
C THR A 149 -6.52 -11.51 2.01
N PHE A 150 -6.47 -12.34 3.03
CA PHE A 150 -7.36 -12.23 4.17
C PHE A 150 -7.09 -10.93 4.92
N TYR A 151 -8.15 -10.29 5.38
CA TYR A 151 -8.10 -9.13 6.25
C TYR A 151 -9.07 -9.30 7.42
N TYR A 152 -8.79 -8.61 8.52
CA TYR A 152 -9.69 -8.59 9.67
C TYR A 152 -10.71 -7.48 9.50
N ASP A 153 -12.00 -7.85 9.49
CA ASP A 153 -13.11 -6.88 9.46
C ASP A 153 -13.44 -6.46 10.89
N GLU A 154 -13.08 -5.25 11.25
CA GLU A 154 -13.30 -4.72 12.60
C GLU A 154 -14.77 -4.60 12.97
N ALA A 155 -15.66 -4.37 12.02
CA ALA A 155 -17.08 -4.25 12.27
C ALA A 155 -17.73 -5.62 12.51
N ALA A 156 -17.35 -6.61 11.71
CA ALA A 156 -17.85 -7.98 11.83
C ALA A 156 -17.09 -8.81 12.87
N LYS A 157 -15.92 -8.37 13.34
CA LYS A 157 -15.02 -9.08 14.27
C LYS A 157 -14.57 -10.44 13.75
N GLU A 158 -14.32 -10.55 12.46
CA GLU A 158 -13.93 -11.80 11.81
C GLU A 158 -12.90 -11.56 10.69
N TYR A 159 -12.19 -12.61 10.33
CA TYR A 159 -11.34 -12.61 9.14
C TYR A 159 -12.16 -12.90 7.90
N LYS A 160 -11.97 -12.08 6.87
CA LYS A 160 -12.61 -12.24 5.56
C LYS A 160 -11.57 -12.47 4.47
N ASP A 161 -11.92 -13.30 3.51
CA ASP A 161 -11.17 -13.42 2.27
C ASP A 161 -11.46 -12.19 1.40
N GLY A 162 -10.47 -11.33 1.24
CA GLY A 162 -10.60 -10.10 0.45
C GLY A 162 -10.91 -10.38 -1.02
N PHE A 163 -10.42 -11.48 -1.56
CA PHE A 163 -10.67 -11.86 -2.96
C PHE A 163 -12.13 -12.24 -3.22
N ALA A 164 -12.82 -12.78 -2.21
CA ALA A 164 -14.21 -13.20 -2.33
C ALA A 164 -15.24 -12.07 -2.14
N GLN A 165 -14.80 -10.86 -1.78
CA GLN A 165 -15.70 -9.74 -1.48
C GLN A 165 -16.25 -9.06 -2.75
N GLN A 166 -17.37 -8.38 -2.60
CA GLN A 166 -17.98 -7.57 -3.68
C GLN A 166 -17.02 -6.44 -4.11
N ASP A 167 -16.32 -5.83 -3.15
CA ASP A 167 -15.34 -4.75 -3.42
C ASP A 167 -14.24 -5.19 -4.40
N MET A 168 -13.83 -6.47 -4.36
CA MET A 168 -12.87 -7.01 -5.34
C MET A 168 -13.48 -7.08 -6.74
N LYS A 169 -14.74 -7.49 -6.86
CA LYS A 169 -15.44 -7.52 -8.15
C LYS A 169 -15.57 -6.13 -8.74
N ASP A 170 -15.89 -5.15 -7.90
CA ASP A 170 -16.05 -3.76 -8.31
C ASP A 170 -14.69 -3.16 -8.71
N ALA A 171 -13.62 -3.45 -7.97
CA ALA A 171 -12.28 -3.04 -8.32
C ALA A 171 -11.83 -3.63 -9.68
N LEU A 172 -12.07 -4.91 -9.92
CA LEU A 172 -11.77 -5.56 -11.20
C LEU A 172 -12.59 -4.98 -12.36
N ALA A 173 -13.87 -4.66 -12.12
CA ALA A 173 -14.72 -4.03 -13.13
C ALA A 173 -14.22 -2.61 -13.49
N ARG A 174 -13.81 -1.82 -12.50
CA ARG A 174 -13.20 -0.50 -12.71
C ARG A 174 -11.89 -0.62 -13.49
N LEU A 175 -11.06 -1.57 -13.10
CA LEU A 175 -9.79 -1.83 -13.78
C LEU A 175 -10.00 -2.24 -15.25
N LYS A 176 -10.95 -3.14 -15.49
CA LYS A 176 -11.33 -3.50 -16.87
C LYS A 176 -11.75 -2.28 -17.67
N THR A 177 -12.56 -1.40 -17.08
CA THR A 177 -12.99 -0.16 -17.72
C THR A 177 -11.80 0.75 -18.04
N ALA A 178 -10.82 0.86 -17.14
CA ALA A 178 -9.60 1.63 -17.37
C ALA A 178 -8.75 1.06 -18.52
N VAL A 179 -8.66 -0.26 -18.62
CA VAL A 179 -7.98 -0.95 -19.73
C VAL A 179 -8.72 -0.73 -21.05
N ASP A 180 -10.02 -0.93 -21.07
CA ASP A 180 -10.85 -0.82 -22.29
C ASP A 180 -10.86 0.62 -22.82
N TYR A 181 -10.84 1.60 -21.95
CA TYR A 181 -10.76 3.02 -22.32
C TYR A 181 -9.35 3.45 -22.79
N GLY A 182 -8.35 2.62 -22.56
CA GLY A 182 -6.94 2.92 -22.88
C GLY A 182 -6.27 3.85 -21.87
N ILE A 183 -6.75 3.90 -20.63
CA ILE A 183 -6.08 4.60 -19.54
C ILE A 183 -4.89 3.77 -19.08
N LEU A 184 -5.07 2.48 -18.88
CA LEU A 184 -4.05 1.57 -18.41
C LEU A 184 -3.43 0.80 -19.57
N ASP A 185 -2.10 0.71 -19.56
CA ASP A 185 -1.35 -0.06 -20.54
C ASP A 185 -1.64 -1.56 -20.40
N LYS A 186 -2.14 -2.15 -21.49
CA LYS A 186 -2.41 -3.61 -21.54
C LYS A 186 -1.16 -4.46 -21.38
N ALA A 187 0.00 -3.93 -21.74
CA ALA A 187 1.27 -4.64 -21.58
C ALA A 187 1.73 -4.72 -20.12
N SER A 188 1.19 -3.88 -19.24
CA SER A 188 1.56 -3.84 -17.82
C SER A 188 1.44 -5.18 -17.10
N GLN A 189 0.52 -6.04 -17.52
CA GLN A 189 0.37 -7.39 -16.95
C GLN A 189 1.60 -8.31 -17.18
N ASN A 190 2.40 -8.03 -18.20
CA ASN A 190 3.56 -8.82 -18.58
C ASN A 190 4.89 -8.10 -18.30
N GLN A 191 4.85 -6.86 -17.88
CA GLN A 191 6.03 -6.07 -17.57
C GLN A 191 6.63 -6.47 -16.23
N THR A 192 7.94 -6.37 -16.14
CA THR A 192 8.70 -6.58 -14.91
C THR A 192 9.24 -5.25 -14.37
N THR A 193 9.82 -5.25 -13.18
CA THR A 193 10.47 -4.05 -12.62
C THR A 193 11.67 -3.56 -13.43
N SER A 194 12.12 -4.33 -14.40
CA SER A 194 13.26 -3.98 -15.28
C SER A 194 12.81 -3.32 -16.59
N ASP A 195 11.52 -3.28 -16.86
CA ASP A 195 10.94 -2.70 -18.07
C ASP A 195 10.54 -1.25 -17.83
#